data_c49c6a3267dca6734c9ae14671f9e67a
#
_entry.id   c49c6a3267dca6734c9ae14671f9e67a
#
_cell.length_a   1.000
_cell.length_b   1.000
_cell.length_c   1.000
_cell.angle_alpha   90.00
_cell.angle_beta   90.00
_cell.angle_gamma   90.00
#
_symmetry.space_group_name_H-M   'P 1'
#
loop_
_entity.id
_entity.type
_entity.pdbx_description
1 polymer ?
#
loop_
_entity_poly.entity_id
_entity_poly.type
_entity_poly.pdbx_seq_one_letter_code
_entity_poly.pdbx_strand_id
1 'polypeptide(L)'
;MRHLIFAILLLSPIVALGQHSHAPAQPPAPPTLDAGLGDVNHPVTTNNPEAQKFFNQGLAYIYAFNHEEAVKSFKQAIQLDPNLAMAYWGIALAMGSNYNVEADGPSLLEAYNNLQKAIALAPKASDNERAYIDALSKRYSSDLQVDKHKLAVDYKNAMGALSKSYPDDLDAATLYAESMMNLRPWKLWTSDGKPAEDTLEIVAVLESVLRRNPNHTGANHYYIHAVEASNNAERGLPSADRLGKLAPSAGHLVHMPSHIYNRTGDYAQAAQVNVDAIVADKNYIEKSGNKGLYPNMYTNHNIHFLAAASAMEGRYADSIKAARELEANVKPALKVMPMLEMFYPYPLVSLTRFGKWDEVLKEPQPDASLKITTGFWHFARGSAYAGTKQTANAETELAALRAVEKTLTPEVRMFSNAASDVLKVADFTLEGKVALARGDKAAAIASLTKAVAAEDATYYAEPSDWDLPTREVLGGALLLSDDGAGAEKVFRAELEKHSRNGRALFGLTQSLRKQGKESAAKLVEVEFDRAWQKADTKLTVESLVGMTNTTETRAAVARTSDVQFSDVIVKTGVRIHYAYKGDPAGTPVIMLHGYTDSWFSFSNVLPLLDNKYRVYILDQR
;
A
#
# COMPACT_ATOMS: atom_id res chain seq x y z
N MET A 1 -76.15 43.72 -18.89
CA MET A 1 -75.55 42.44 -19.21
C MET A 1 -74.30 42.72 -20.03
N ARG A 2 -73.15 42.81 -19.37
CA ARG A 2 -71.88 43.10 -20.03
C ARG A 2 -70.96 41.90 -19.75
N HIS A 3 -70.54 41.20 -20.79
CA HIS A 3 -69.55 40.11 -20.71
C HIS A 3 -68.14 40.74 -20.64
N LEU A 4 -67.43 40.45 -19.55
CA LEU A 4 -66.00 40.70 -19.43
C LEU A 4 -65.25 39.39 -19.88
N ILE A 5 -64.48 39.52 -20.94
CA ILE A 5 -63.54 38.47 -21.41
C ILE A 5 -62.21 38.75 -20.71
N PHE A 6 -61.75 37.79 -19.86
CA PHE A 6 -60.39 37.80 -19.32
C PHE A 6 -59.48 37.04 -20.27
N ALA A 7 -58.52 37.76 -20.86
CA ALA A 7 -57.45 37.17 -21.66
C ALA A 7 -56.29 36.78 -20.68
N ILE A 8 -56.03 35.49 -20.57
CA ILE A 8 -54.86 34.95 -19.83
C ILE A 8 -53.70 34.91 -20.80
N LEU A 9 -52.69 35.76 -20.58
CA LEU A 9 -51.38 35.66 -21.26
C LEU A 9 -50.58 34.55 -20.58
N LEU A 10 -50.38 33.45 -21.30
CA LEU A 10 -49.42 32.41 -20.95
C LEU A 10 -48.02 32.85 -21.34
N LEU A 11 -47.24 33.30 -20.35
CA LEU A 11 -45.80 33.45 -20.49
C LEU A 11 -45.15 32.08 -20.37
N SER A 12 -44.74 31.48 -21.50
CA SER A 12 -43.89 30.31 -21.55
C SER A 12 -42.43 30.72 -21.26
N PRO A 13 -41.72 30.11 -20.31
CA PRO A 13 -40.29 30.32 -20.20
C PRO A 13 -39.57 29.65 -21.37
N ILE A 14 -38.85 30.43 -22.16
CA ILE A 14 -37.89 29.96 -23.14
C ILE A 14 -36.74 29.33 -22.37
N VAL A 15 -36.72 28.01 -22.26
CA VAL A 15 -35.54 27.26 -21.83
C VAL A 15 -34.52 27.33 -22.97
N ALA A 16 -33.52 28.16 -22.80
CA ALA A 16 -32.34 28.16 -23.65
C ALA A 16 -31.61 26.81 -23.43
N LEU A 17 -31.83 25.85 -24.31
CA LEU A 17 -30.99 24.66 -24.44
C LEU A 17 -29.62 25.14 -24.91
N GLY A 18 -28.71 25.34 -23.95
CA GLY A 18 -27.30 25.45 -24.24
C GLY A 18 -26.83 24.16 -24.93
N GLN A 19 -26.66 24.22 -26.23
CA GLN A 19 -25.93 23.20 -26.96
C GLN A 19 -24.47 23.25 -26.47
N HIS A 20 -24.14 22.42 -25.48
CA HIS A 20 -22.76 22.02 -25.28
C HIS A 20 -22.38 21.18 -26.52
N SER A 21 -21.77 21.83 -27.50
CA SER A 21 -21.05 21.15 -28.55
C SER A 21 -19.89 20.39 -27.89
N HIS A 22 -20.10 19.11 -27.59
CA HIS A 22 -18.97 18.22 -27.36
C HIS A 22 -18.22 18.17 -28.70
N ALA A 23 -17.10 18.90 -28.78
CA ALA A 23 -16.13 18.64 -29.82
C ALA A 23 -15.83 17.13 -29.75
N PRO A 24 -15.81 16.41 -30.87
CA PRO A 24 -15.46 14.99 -30.87
C PRO A 24 -14.12 14.86 -30.15
N ALA A 25 -14.07 13.99 -29.14
CA ALA A 25 -12.85 13.73 -28.41
C ALA A 25 -11.75 13.43 -29.44
N GLN A 26 -10.68 14.18 -29.43
CA GLN A 26 -9.55 13.90 -30.30
C GLN A 26 -9.11 12.44 -30.03
N PRO A 27 -8.85 11.64 -31.08
CA PRO A 27 -8.32 10.32 -30.87
C PRO A 27 -7.05 10.43 -30.00
N PRO A 28 -6.87 9.53 -29.03
CA PRO A 28 -5.71 9.57 -28.16
C PRO A 28 -4.43 9.61 -29.00
N ALA A 29 -3.48 10.42 -28.61
CA ALA A 29 -2.20 10.52 -29.31
C ALA A 29 -1.55 9.11 -29.38
N PRO A 30 -0.89 8.77 -30.49
CA PRO A 30 -0.22 7.48 -30.59
C PRO A 30 0.83 7.35 -29.48
N PRO A 31 1.05 6.13 -28.94
CA PRO A 31 2.03 5.93 -27.90
C PRO A 31 3.42 6.32 -28.39
N THR A 32 4.23 6.89 -27.50
CA THR A 32 5.64 7.22 -27.76
C THR A 32 6.54 6.18 -27.08
N LEU A 33 7.74 5.98 -27.63
CA LEU A 33 8.73 5.14 -26.98
C LEU A 33 9.19 5.79 -25.67
N ASP A 34 9.31 4.97 -24.63
CA ASP A 34 9.78 5.37 -23.30
C ASP A 34 11.12 4.66 -23.01
N ALA A 35 12.22 5.42 -23.05
CA ALA A 35 13.55 4.89 -22.79
C ALA A 35 13.77 4.48 -21.31
N GLY A 36 12.90 4.89 -20.40
CA GLY A 36 12.99 4.59 -18.96
C GLY A 36 12.37 3.24 -18.56
N LEU A 37 11.97 2.38 -19.51
CA LEU A 37 11.41 1.05 -19.25
C LEU A 37 12.46 -0.07 -19.22
N GLY A 38 13.74 0.26 -19.37
CA GLY A 38 14.85 -0.71 -19.39
C GLY A 38 15.10 -1.33 -20.76
N ASP A 39 16.03 -2.27 -20.79
CA ASP A 39 16.52 -2.91 -22.02
C ASP A 39 15.83 -4.25 -22.27
N VAL A 40 14.48 -4.25 -22.32
CA VAL A 40 13.75 -5.45 -22.74
C VAL A 40 13.91 -5.61 -24.25
N ASN A 41 14.47 -6.74 -24.66
CA ASN A 41 14.71 -7.04 -26.07
C ASN A 41 14.36 -8.50 -26.36
N HIS A 42 13.21 -8.69 -26.99
CA HIS A 42 12.75 -9.99 -27.49
C HIS A 42 12.57 -9.92 -29.01
N PRO A 43 13.50 -10.51 -29.79
CA PRO A 43 13.46 -10.45 -31.24
C PRO A 43 12.18 -11.10 -31.80
N VAL A 44 11.50 -10.42 -32.71
CA VAL A 44 10.31 -10.92 -33.41
C VAL A 44 10.45 -10.80 -34.91
N THR A 45 9.71 -11.64 -35.64
CA THR A 45 9.73 -11.66 -37.12
C THR A 45 9.05 -10.42 -37.69
N THR A 46 9.84 -9.38 -37.92
CA THR A 46 9.41 -8.14 -38.59
C THR A 46 10.58 -7.52 -39.34
N ASN A 47 10.30 -6.86 -40.47
CA ASN A 47 11.27 -6.05 -41.19
C ASN A 47 11.22 -4.56 -40.79
N ASN A 48 10.31 -4.20 -39.88
CA ASN A 48 10.13 -2.83 -39.42
C ASN A 48 10.77 -2.65 -38.03
N PRO A 49 11.94 -1.95 -37.93
CA PRO A 49 12.63 -1.79 -36.66
C PRO A 49 11.84 -0.97 -35.62
N GLU A 50 10.93 -0.09 -36.05
CA GLU A 50 10.05 0.62 -35.10
C GLU A 50 8.96 -0.31 -34.54
N ALA A 51 8.42 -1.24 -35.35
CA ALA A 51 7.51 -2.26 -34.86
C ALA A 51 8.17 -3.15 -33.80
N GLN A 52 9.44 -3.53 -34.02
CA GLN A 52 10.23 -4.26 -33.03
C GLN A 52 10.37 -3.47 -31.69
N LYS A 53 10.66 -2.17 -31.75
CA LYS A 53 10.78 -1.34 -30.54
C LYS A 53 9.47 -1.25 -29.78
N PHE A 54 8.34 -1.05 -30.46
CA PHE A 54 7.03 -1.03 -29.81
C PHE A 54 6.62 -2.40 -29.27
N PHE A 55 7.03 -3.50 -29.91
CA PHE A 55 6.86 -4.83 -29.36
C PHE A 55 7.64 -4.99 -28.03
N ASN A 56 8.92 -4.62 -28.02
CA ASN A 56 9.76 -4.66 -26.83
C ASN A 56 9.18 -3.81 -25.70
N GLN A 57 8.68 -2.61 -26.02
CA GLN A 57 8.01 -1.75 -25.05
C GLN A 57 6.73 -2.41 -24.50
N GLY A 58 5.93 -3.06 -25.34
CA GLY A 58 4.76 -3.80 -24.90
C GLY A 58 5.11 -4.92 -23.92
N LEU A 59 6.19 -5.66 -24.18
CA LEU A 59 6.68 -6.71 -23.28
C LEU A 59 7.24 -6.12 -21.96
N ALA A 60 7.92 -4.98 -22.03
CA ALA A 60 8.39 -4.27 -20.84
C ALA A 60 7.21 -3.83 -19.94
N TYR A 61 6.13 -3.35 -20.53
CA TYR A 61 4.91 -3.01 -19.79
C TYR A 61 4.18 -4.24 -19.21
N ILE A 62 4.22 -5.41 -19.89
CA ILE A 62 3.75 -6.67 -19.29
C ILE A 62 4.56 -6.98 -18.02
N TYR A 63 5.88 -6.92 -18.11
CA TYR A 63 6.77 -7.12 -16.96
C TYR A 63 6.60 -6.07 -15.85
N ALA A 64 6.02 -4.91 -16.17
CA ALA A 64 5.71 -3.85 -15.21
C ALA A 64 4.24 -3.86 -14.74
N PHE A 65 3.45 -4.86 -15.11
CA PHE A 65 2.00 -4.95 -14.82
C PHE A 65 1.17 -3.74 -15.29
N ASN A 66 1.70 -2.94 -16.24
CA ASN A 66 0.95 -1.88 -16.90
C ASN A 66 0.36 -2.40 -18.23
N HIS A 67 -0.61 -3.28 -18.11
CA HIS A 67 -1.21 -4.00 -19.25
C HIS A 67 -1.95 -3.07 -20.22
N GLU A 68 -2.49 -1.95 -19.74
CA GLU A 68 -3.14 -0.96 -20.61
C GLU A 68 -2.14 -0.34 -21.60
N GLU A 69 -0.94 0.01 -21.14
CA GLU A 69 0.13 0.56 -21.99
C GLU A 69 0.79 -0.53 -22.86
N ALA A 70 0.85 -1.77 -22.36
CA ALA A 70 1.29 -2.90 -23.16
C ALA A 70 0.41 -3.08 -24.40
N VAL A 71 -0.91 -3.08 -24.23
CA VAL A 71 -1.89 -3.17 -25.34
C VAL A 71 -1.72 -2.02 -26.33
N LYS A 72 -1.52 -0.78 -25.86
CA LYS A 72 -1.29 0.38 -26.74
C LYS A 72 0.00 0.22 -27.55
N SER A 73 1.07 -0.25 -26.92
CA SER A 73 2.37 -0.48 -27.57
C SER A 73 2.26 -1.58 -28.62
N PHE A 74 1.63 -2.71 -28.33
CA PHE A 74 1.41 -3.77 -29.31
C PHE A 74 0.47 -3.33 -30.45
N LYS A 75 -0.58 -2.55 -30.20
CA LYS A 75 -1.42 -1.97 -31.25
C LYS A 75 -0.61 -1.05 -32.17
N GLN A 76 0.34 -0.27 -31.64
CA GLN A 76 1.23 0.56 -32.45
C GLN A 76 2.18 -0.31 -33.30
N ALA A 77 2.72 -1.40 -32.75
CA ALA A 77 3.52 -2.35 -33.50
C ALA A 77 2.73 -2.96 -34.67
N ILE A 78 1.44 -3.30 -34.47
CA ILE A 78 0.54 -3.79 -35.54
C ILE A 78 0.29 -2.72 -36.60
N GLN A 79 0.12 -1.45 -36.23
CA GLN A 79 -0.04 -0.37 -37.22
C GLN A 79 1.20 -0.22 -38.11
N LEU A 80 2.41 -0.45 -37.55
CA LEU A 80 3.67 -0.39 -38.29
C LEU A 80 3.94 -1.65 -39.10
N ASP A 81 3.51 -2.82 -38.61
CA ASP A 81 3.58 -4.10 -39.32
C ASP A 81 2.33 -4.95 -39.02
N PRO A 82 1.31 -4.90 -39.88
CA PRO A 82 0.07 -5.68 -39.70
C PRO A 82 0.24 -7.20 -39.75
N ASN A 83 1.40 -7.70 -40.21
CA ASN A 83 1.72 -9.13 -40.25
C ASN A 83 2.50 -9.62 -39.02
N LEU A 84 2.82 -8.76 -38.06
CA LEU A 84 3.55 -9.12 -36.86
C LEU A 84 2.68 -9.96 -35.93
N ALA A 85 2.75 -11.29 -36.06
CA ALA A 85 1.96 -12.26 -35.30
C ALA A 85 2.14 -12.08 -33.79
N MET A 86 3.37 -11.83 -33.34
CA MET A 86 3.71 -11.69 -31.93
C MET A 86 3.09 -10.42 -31.28
N ALA A 87 2.78 -9.38 -32.04
CA ALA A 87 2.08 -8.23 -31.47
C ALA A 87 0.62 -8.55 -31.12
N TYR A 88 -0.07 -9.38 -31.91
CA TYR A 88 -1.40 -9.90 -31.57
C TYR A 88 -1.33 -10.88 -30.40
N TRP A 89 -0.29 -11.73 -30.31
CA TRP A 89 -0.01 -12.56 -29.16
C TRP A 89 0.20 -11.71 -27.90
N GLY A 90 0.97 -10.61 -27.99
CA GLY A 90 1.22 -9.70 -26.88
C GLY A 90 -0.06 -9.04 -26.35
N ILE A 91 -0.98 -8.61 -27.23
CA ILE A 91 -2.30 -8.12 -26.82
C ILE A 91 -3.07 -9.21 -26.07
N ALA A 92 -3.09 -10.43 -26.62
CA ALA A 92 -3.80 -11.54 -25.99
C ALA A 92 -3.21 -11.87 -24.62
N LEU A 93 -1.88 -11.83 -24.45
CA LEU A 93 -1.23 -12.02 -23.15
C LEU A 93 -1.60 -10.91 -22.17
N ALA A 94 -1.54 -9.64 -22.60
CA ALA A 94 -1.83 -8.47 -21.76
C ALA A 94 -3.29 -8.41 -21.29
N MET A 95 -4.23 -8.95 -22.06
CA MET A 95 -5.65 -8.94 -21.70
C MET A 95 -6.07 -10.12 -20.83
N GLY A 96 -5.19 -11.07 -20.56
CA GLY A 96 -5.42 -12.17 -19.64
C GLY A 96 -5.25 -11.79 -18.18
N SER A 97 -5.65 -12.72 -17.31
CA SER A 97 -5.38 -12.60 -15.86
C SER A 97 -3.87 -12.56 -15.60
N ASN A 98 -3.47 -11.83 -14.59
CA ASN A 98 -2.09 -11.82 -14.10
C ASN A 98 -2.07 -12.03 -12.58
N TYR A 99 -0.89 -12.00 -11.98
CA TYR A 99 -0.70 -12.24 -10.55
C TYR A 99 -1.52 -11.30 -9.64
N ASN A 100 -1.83 -10.07 -10.11
CA ASN A 100 -2.55 -9.06 -9.33
C ASN A 100 -4.03 -8.90 -9.74
N VAL A 101 -4.41 -9.29 -10.96
CA VAL A 101 -5.73 -8.98 -11.51
C VAL A 101 -6.31 -10.18 -12.26
N GLU A 102 -7.52 -10.58 -11.89
CA GLU A 102 -8.30 -11.55 -12.66
C GLU A 102 -9.02 -10.82 -13.81
N ALA A 103 -8.84 -11.31 -15.04
CA ALA A 103 -9.50 -10.76 -16.22
C ALA A 103 -11.00 -11.11 -16.25
N ASP A 104 -11.81 -10.14 -16.63
CA ASP A 104 -13.25 -10.32 -16.83
C ASP A 104 -13.59 -11.05 -18.16
N GLY A 105 -14.85 -11.42 -18.34
CA GLY A 105 -15.31 -12.14 -19.53
C GLY A 105 -15.06 -11.37 -20.85
N PRO A 106 -15.40 -10.08 -20.95
CA PRO A 106 -15.09 -9.26 -22.12
C PRO A 106 -13.60 -9.23 -22.46
N SER A 107 -12.72 -9.04 -21.48
CA SER A 107 -11.26 -9.05 -21.66
C SER A 107 -10.75 -10.40 -22.15
N LEU A 108 -11.24 -11.50 -21.59
CA LEU A 108 -10.90 -12.86 -22.04
C LEU A 108 -11.34 -13.14 -23.48
N LEU A 109 -12.50 -12.63 -23.89
CA LEU A 109 -12.98 -12.77 -25.27
C LEU A 109 -12.13 -11.94 -26.24
N GLU A 110 -11.73 -10.73 -25.86
CA GLU A 110 -10.82 -9.90 -26.67
C GLU A 110 -9.42 -10.56 -26.76
N ALA A 111 -8.91 -11.16 -25.66
CA ALA A 111 -7.69 -11.96 -25.67
C ALA A 111 -7.80 -13.12 -26.68
N TYR A 112 -8.88 -13.90 -26.61
CA TYR A 112 -9.14 -14.99 -27.56
C TYR A 112 -9.14 -14.48 -28.99
N ASN A 113 -9.87 -13.40 -29.30
CA ASN A 113 -9.98 -12.87 -30.65
C ASN A 113 -8.64 -12.38 -31.24
N ASN A 114 -7.79 -11.73 -30.42
CA ASN A 114 -6.45 -11.34 -30.83
C ASN A 114 -5.55 -12.56 -31.04
N LEU A 115 -5.66 -13.56 -30.18
CA LEU A 115 -4.91 -14.81 -30.34
C LEU A 115 -5.29 -15.54 -31.65
N GLN A 116 -6.58 -15.56 -32.08
CA GLN A 116 -6.96 -16.12 -33.38
C GLN A 116 -6.26 -15.41 -34.55
N LYS A 117 -6.03 -14.09 -34.44
CA LYS A 117 -5.25 -13.34 -35.44
C LYS A 117 -3.79 -13.75 -35.44
N ALA A 118 -3.19 -13.92 -34.25
CA ALA A 118 -1.83 -14.43 -34.12
C ALA A 118 -1.67 -15.83 -34.73
N ILE A 119 -2.62 -16.74 -34.48
CA ILE A 119 -2.66 -18.09 -35.07
C ILE A 119 -2.73 -18.03 -36.60
N ALA A 120 -3.58 -17.18 -37.15
CA ALA A 120 -3.69 -17.02 -38.60
C ALA A 120 -2.42 -16.50 -39.27
N LEU A 121 -1.62 -15.72 -38.55
CA LEU A 121 -0.33 -15.17 -38.96
C LEU A 121 0.86 -16.09 -38.65
N ALA A 122 0.70 -17.08 -37.79
CA ALA A 122 1.76 -17.97 -37.31
C ALA A 122 2.59 -18.64 -38.43
N PRO A 123 2.00 -19.00 -39.62
CA PRO A 123 2.82 -19.53 -40.72
C PRO A 123 3.92 -18.59 -41.22
N LYS A 124 3.84 -17.29 -40.92
CA LYS A 124 4.87 -16.29 -41.31
C LYS A 124 5.89 -16.05 -40.19
N ALA A 125 5.64 -16.57 -39.01
CA ALA A 125 6.49 -16.39 -37.81
C ALA A 125 7.59 -17.48 -37.75
N SER A 126 8.63 -17.24 -36.94
CA SER A 126 9.67 -18.22 -36.65
C SER A 126 9.13 -19.41 -35.84
N ASP A 127 9.91 -20.49 -35.74
CA ASP A 127 9.54 -21.68 -34.99
C ASP A 127 9.31 -21.38 -33.50
N ASN A 128 10.16 -20.52 -32.93
CA ASN A 128 10.03 -20.08 -31.55
C ASN A 128 8.73 -19.27 -31.35
N GLU A 129 8.46 -18.29 -32.20
CA GLU A 129 7.23 -17.49 -32.11
C GLU A 129 5.96 -18.33 -32.27
N ARG A 130 6.00 -19.33 -33.18
CA ARG A 130 4.89 -20.31 -33.33
C ARG A 130 4.65 -21.09 -32.03
N ALA A 131 5.72 -21.47 -31.32
CA ALA A 131 5.61 -22.17 -30.05
C ALA A 131 5.00 -21.28 -28.95
N TYR A 132 5.33 -19.99 -28.90
CA TYR A 132 4.65 -19.02 -28.00
C TYR A 132 3.15 -18.88 -28.30
N ILE A 133 2.81 -18.77 -29.58
CA ILE A 133 1.40 -18.66 -30.03
C ILE A 133 0.62 -19.93 -29.68
N ASP A 134 1.22 -21.12 -29.92
CA ASP A 134 0.58 -22.40 -29.55
C ASP A 134 0.42 -22.54 -28.05
N ALA A 135 1.44 -22.19 -27.25
CA ALA A 135 1.34 -22.23 -25.81
C ALA A 135 0.21 -21.34 -25.29
N LEU A 136 0.13 -20.08 -25.74
CA LEU A 136 -0.93 -19.17 -25.32
C LEU A 136 -2.32 -19.63 -25.79
N SER A 137 -2.42 -20.41 -26.89
CA SER A 137 -3.68 -20.97 -27.37
C SER A 137 -4.37 -21.89 -26.38
N LYS A 138 -3.64 -22.44 -25.42
CA LYS A 138 -4.18 -23.30 -24.36
C LYS A 138 -4.88 -22.52 -23.25
N ARG A 139 -4.65 -21.19 -23.18
CA ARG A 139 -5.14 -20.33 -22.10
C ARG A 139 -6.55 -19.81 -22.31
N TYR A 140 -7.02 -19.70 -23.56
CA TYR A 140 -8.26 -19.01 -23.88
C TYR A 140 -9.24 -19.89 -24.66
N SER A 141 -10.54 -19.61 -24.48
CA SER A 141 -11.64 -20.24 -25.20
C SER A 141 -12.66 -19.18 -25.61
N SER A 142 -13.39 -19.40 -26.72
CA SER A 142 -14.56 -18.62 -27.06
C SER A 142 -15.76 -18.91 -26.16
N ASP A 143 -15.75 -20.06 -25.47
CA ASP A 143 -16.73 -20.42 -24.46
C ASP A 143 -16.28 -19.90 -23.09
N LEU A 144 -16.96 -18.88 -22.58
CA LEU A 144 -16.67 -18.28 -21.27
C LEU A 144 -17.12 -19.14 -20.06
N GLN A 145 -17.85 -20.24 -20.31
CA GLN A 145 -18.27 -21.19 -19.27
C GLN A 145 -17.26 -22.32 -19.04
N VAL A 146 -16.18 -22.36 -19.84
CA VAL A 146 -15.12 -23.36 -19.67
C VAL A 146 -14.42 -23.20 -18.32
N ASP A 147 -13.91 -24.31 -17.80
CA ASP A 147 -13.09 -24.31 -16.58
C ASP A 147 -11.79 -23.50 -16.79
N LYS A 148 -11.79 -22.27 -16.29
CA LYS A 148 -10.65 -21.34 -16.38
C LYS A 148 -9.40 -21.89 -15.71
N HIS A 149 -9.57 -22.63 -14.60
CA HIS A 149 -8.43 -23.24 -13.90
C HIS A 149 -7.76 -24.30 -14.78
N LYS A 150 -8.56 -25.13 -15.45
CA LYS A 150 -8.03 -26.12 -16.41
C LYS A 150 -7.25 -25.43 -17.53
N LEU A 151 -7.78 -24.36 -18.12
CA LEU A 151 -7.07 -23.59 -19.16
C LEU A 151 -5.74 -23.01 -18.64
N ALA A 152 -5.73 -22.51 -17.42
CA ALA A 152 -4.49 -21.99 -16.81
C ALA A 152 -3.45 -23.10 -16.60
N VAL A 153 -3.87 -24.30 -16.19
CA VAL A 153 -2.98 -25.48 -16.06
C VAL A 153 -2.46 -25.94 -17.42
N ASP A 154 -3.33 -25.99 -18.43
CA ASP A 154 -2.94 -26.35 -19.81
C ASP A 154 -1.92 -25.35 -20.36
N TYR A 155 -2.11 -24.04 -20.12
CA TYR A 155 -1.15 -22.99 -20.46
C TYR A 155 0.18 -23.15 -19.74
N LYS A 156 0.15 -23.36 -18.42
CA LYS A 156 1.38 -23.66 -17.63
C LYS A 156 2.18 -24.80 -18.25
N ASN A 157 1.51 -25.91 -18.56
CA ASN A 157 2.16 -27.09 -19.12
C ASN A 157 2.77 -26.79 -20.50
N ALA A 158 2.06 -26.02 -21.33
CA ALA A 158 2.56 -25.62 -22.64
C ALA A 158 3.76 -24.66 -22.54
N MET A 159 3.73 -23.69 -21.60
CA MET A 159 4.88 -22.81 -21.33
C MET A 159 6.08 -23.58 -20.78
N GLY A 160 5.87 -24.59 -19.95
CA GLY A 160 6.94 -25.47 -19.48
C GLY A 160 7.58 -26.27 -20.63
N ALA A 161 6.78 -26.75 -21.59
CA ALA A 161 7.32 -27.40 -22.80
C ALA A 161 8.08 -26.42 -23.69
N LEU A 162 7.58 -25.21 -23.87
CA LEU A 162 8.23 -24.12 -24.62
C LEU A 162 9.60 -23.80 -24.00
N SER A 163 9.66 -23.51 -22.71
CA SER A 163 10.89 -23.19 -21.98
C SER A 163 11.94 -24.33 -22.08
N LYS A 164 11.50 -25.57 -22.08
CA LYS A 164 12.37 -26.73 -22.28
C LYS A 164 12.91 -26.82 -23.71
N SER A 165 12.09 -26.50 -24.71
CA SER A 165 12.46 -26.57 -26.13
C SER A 165 13.41 -25.46 -26.55
N TYR A 166 13.31 -24.31 -25.90
CA TYR A 166 14.14 -23.14 -26.13
C TYR A 166 14.85 -22.70 -24.83
N PRO A 167 15.81 -23.48 -24.33
CA PRO A 167 16.43 -23.24 -23.02
C PRO A 167 17.22 -21.94 -22.92
N ASP A 168 17.59 -21.33 -24.05
CA ASP A 168 18.31 -20.05 -24.12
C ASP A 168 17.37 -18.84 -24.16
N ASP A 169 16.07 -19.06 -24.33
CA ASP A 169 15.05 -18.04 -24.27
C ASP A 169 14.65 -17.77 -22.81
N LEU A 170 15.20 -16.70 -22.24
CA LEU A 170 14.98 -16.33 -20.86
C LEU A 170 13.56 -15.76 -20.62
N ASP A 171 12.94 -15.17 -21.64
CA ASP A 171 11.56 -14.73 -21.59
C ASP A 171 10.60 -15.93 -21.51
N ALA A 172 10.87 -17.01 -22.26
CA ALA A 172 10.08 -18.24 -22.16
C ALA A 172 10.13 -18.83 -20.74
N ALA A 173 11.31 -18.88 -20.13
CA ALA A 173 11.46 -19.34 -18.76
C ALA A 173 10.75 -18.40 -17.75
N THR A 174 10.87 -17.08 -17.94
CA THR A 174 10.23 -16.08 -17.07
C THR A 174 8.71 -16.16 -17.15
N LEU A 175 8.13 -16.28 -18.34
CA LEU A 175 6.69 -16.42 -18.54
C LEU A 175 6.18 -17.81 -18.13
N TYR A 176 7.02 -18.85 -18.15
CA TYR A 176 6.68 -20.12 -17.52
C TYR A 176 6.51 -19.96 -16.00
N ALA A 177 7.45 -19.28 -15.34
CA ALA A 177 7.32 -19.00 -13.91
C ALA A 177 6.05 -18.18 -13.61
N GLU A 178 5.75 -17.15 -14.41
CA GLU A 178 4.54 -16.33 -14.28
C GLU A 178 3.26 -17.17 -14.45
N SER A 179 3.24 -18.10 -15.40
CA SER A 179 2.08 -18.97 -15.62
C SER A 179 1.79 -19.87 -14.41
N MET A 180 2.81 -20.31 -13.68
CA MET A 180 2.67 -21.03 -12.40
C MET A 180 2.18 -20.10 -11.28
N MET A 181 2.72 -18.89 -11.18
CA MET A 181 2.29 -17.89 -10.19
C MET A 181 0.80 -17.57 -10.33
N ASN A 182 0.30 -17.48 -11.56
CA ASN A 182 -1.11 -17.17 -11.85
C ASN A 182 -2.09 -18.28 -11.46
N LEU A 183 -1.63 -19.49 -11.16
CA LEU A 183 -2.47 -20.55 -10.62
C LEU A 183 -2.84 -20.32 -9.14
N ARG A 184 -1.99 -19.59 -8.41
CA ARG A 184 -2.17 -19.29 -6.97
C ARG A 184 -1.76 -17.85 -6.64
N PRO A 185 -2.43 -16.83 -7.19
CA PRO A 185 -2.08 -15.44 -6.92
C PRO A 185 -2.07 -15.17 -5.42
N TRP A 186 -0.98 -14.59 -4.90
CA TRP A 186 -0.78 -14.22 -3.50
C TRP A 186 -0.80 -15.37 -2.48
N LYS A 187 -0.78 -16.63 -2.96
CA LYS A 187 -0.84 -17.85 -2.13
C LYS A 187 0.28 -18.84 -2.46
N LEU A 188 1.45 -18.32 -2.85
CA LEU A 188 2.63 -19.16 -3.10
C LEU A 188 3.20 -19.76 -1.82
N TRP A 189 2.96 -19.09 -0.69
CA TRP A 189 3.37 -19.54 0.64
C TRP A 189 2.16 -19.58 1.57
N THR A 190 2.14 -20.54 2.48
CA THR A 190 1.14 -20.58 3.56
C THR A 190 1.48 -19.54 4.64
N SER A 191 0.55 -19.26 5.55
CA SER A 191 0.77 -18.30 6.65
C SER A 191 1.93 -18.70 7.59
N ASP A 192 2.31 -19.99 7.63
CA ASP A 192 3.47 -20.50 8.37
C ASP A 192 4.76 -20.59 7.51
N GLY A 193 4.74 -20.01 6.29
CA GLY A 193 5.90 -19.91 5.41
C GLY A 193 6.27 -21.17 4.65
N LYS A 194 5.38 -22.18 4.58
CA LYS A 194 5.60 -23.36 3.76
C LYS A 194 5.25 -23.10 2.30
N PRO A 195 6.03 -23.65 1.35
CA PRO A 195 5.74 -23.47 -0.07
C PRO A 195 4.47 -24.25 -0.47
N ALA A 196 3.61 -23.59 -1.25
CA ALA A 196 2.53 -24.24 -1.96
C ALA A 196 3.08 -25.04 -3.17
N GLU A 197 2.21 -25.80 -3.82
CA GLU A 197 2.56 -26.52 -5.05
C GLU A 197 3.14 -25.56 -6.12
N ASP A 198 4.11 -26.00 -6.88
CA ASP A 198 4.87 -25.27 -7.89
C ASP A 198 5.79 -24.13 -7.34
N THR A 199 5.64 -23.69 -6.10
CA THR A 199 6.38 -22.51 -5.59
C THR A 199 7.90 -22.66 -5.66
N LEU A 200 8.42 -23.83 -5.28
CA LEU A 200 9.87 -24.07 -5.34
C LEU A 200 10.37 -24.13 -6.79
N GLU A 201 9.56 -24.60 -7.73
CA GLU A 201 9.90 -24.60 -9.16
C GLU A 201 9.92 -23.17 -9.71
N ILE A 202 8.92 -22.33 -9.36
CA ILE A 202 8.91 -20.90 -9.71
C ILE A 202 10.21 -20.23 -9.28
N VAL A 203 10.60 -20.42 -8.01
CA VAL A 203 11.82 -19.85 -7.44
C VAL A 203 13.05 -20.34 -8.20
N ALA A 204 13.16 -21.65 -8.46
CA ALA A 204 14.31 -22.24 -9.15
C ALA A 204 14.45 -21.75 -10.59
N VAL A 205 13.33 -21.64 -11.32
CA VAL A 205 13.30 -21.13 -12.70
C VAL A 205 13.77 -19.67 -12.74
N LEU A 206 13.19 -18.80 -11.90
CA LEU A 206 13.57 -17.38 -11.87
C LEU A 206 15.03 -17.18 -11.43
N GLU A 207 15.52 -17.94 -10.47
CA GLU A 207 16.94 -17.92 -10.10
C GLU A 207 17.85 -18.39 -11.24
N SER A 208 17.41 -19.36 -12.04
CA SER A 208 18.17 -19.79 -13.23
C SER A 208 18.26 -18.67 -14.26
N VAL A 209 17.16 -17.95 -14.50
CA VAL A 209 17.17 -16.77 -15.39
C VAL A 209 18.11 -15.69 -14.85
N LEU A 210 18.00 -15.34 -13.57
CA LEU A 210 18.78 -14.28 -12.92
C LEU A 210 20.28 -14.61 -12.84
N ARG A 211 20.68 -15.88 -12.76
CA ARG A 211 22.10 -16.28 -12.86
C ARG A 211 22.66 -16.04 -14.26
N ARG A 212 21.83 -16.17 -15.31
CA ARG A 212 22.24 -16.00 -16.71
C ARG A 212 22.16 -14.54 -17.16
N ASN A 213 21.13 -13.84 -16.73
CA ASN A 213 20.93 -12.41 -16.95
C ASN A 213 20.44 -11.73 -15.66
N PRO A 214 21.34 -11.22 -14.80
CA PRO A 214 20.96 -10.53 -13.57
C PRO A 214 20.06 -9.31 -13.79
N ASN A 215 20.08 -8.72 -14.98
CA ASN A 215 19.32 -7.52 -15.33
C ASN A 215 18.00 -7.82 -16.05
N HIS A 216 17.56 -9.08 -16.13
CA HIS A 216 16.28 -9.43 -16.73
C HIS A 216 15.13 -8.82 -15.94
N THR A 217 14.48 -7.79 -16.49
CA THR A 217 13.46 -6.99 -15.79
C THR A 217 12.32 -7.84 -15.24
N GLY A 218 11.69 -8.67 -16.07
CA GLY A 218 10.58 -9.54 -15.66
C GLY A 218 10.98 -10.55 -14.59
N ALA A 219 12.17 -11.17 -14.71
CA ALA A 219 12.62 -12.14 -13.72
C ALA A 219 12.92 -11.50 -12.35
N ASN A 220 13.52 -10.30 -12.30
CA ASN A 220 13.71 -9.57 -11.04
C ASN A 220 12.37 -9.24 -10.38
N HIS A 221 11.37 -8.76 -11.14
CA HIS A 221 10.04 -8.45 -10.65
C HIS A 221 9.35 -9.69 -10.07
N TYR A 222 9.21 -10.73 -10.88
CA TYR A 222 8.51 -11.95 -10.47
C TYR A 222 9.22 -12.69 -9.34
N TYR A 223 10.55 -12.59 -9.27
CA TYR A 223 11.31 -13.17 -8.17
C TYR A 223 11.04 -12.50 -6.82
N ILE A 224 10.88 -11.16 -6.80
CA ILE A 224 10.44 -10.45 -5.60
C ILE A 224 9.10 -11.02 -5.12
N HIS A 225 8.09 -11.09 -5.99
CA HIS A 225 6.80 -11.68 -5.64
C HIS A 225 6.88 -13.16 -5.24
N ALA A 226 7.79 -13.91 -5.85
CA ALA A 226 7.94 -15.34 -5.54
C ALA A 226 8.52 -15.60 -4.15
N VAL A 227 9.29 -14.67 -3.57
CA VAL A 227 10.00 -14.88 -2.30
C VAL A 227 9.53 -13.98 -1.16
N GLU A 228 8.80 -12.88 -1.44
CA GLU A 228 8.41 -11.89 -0.43
C GLU A 228 7.63 -12.46 0.75
N ALA A 229 6.70 -13.40 0.50
CA ALA A 229 5.90 -14.04 1.53
C ALA A 229 6.59 -15.24 2.22
N SER A 230 7.81 -15.61 1.78
CA SER A 230 8.57 -16.70 2.38
C SER A 230 9.23 -16.30 3.70
N ASN A 231 9.70 -17.32 4.45
CA ASN A 231 10.52 -17.08 5.63
C ASN A 231 11.96 -16.62 5.31
N ASN A 232 12.33 -16.54 4.01
CA ASN A 232 13.66 -16.16 3.54
C ASN A 232 13.54 -15.06 2.47
N ALA A 233 12.76 -14.01 2.76
CA ALA A 233 12.49 -12.90 1.83
C ALA A 233 13.77 -12.12 1.46
N GLU A 234 14.82 -12.16 2.31
CA GLU A 234 16.12 -11.54 2.07
C GLU A 234 16.82 -12.05 0.79
N ARG A 235 16.44 -13.22 0.26
CA ARG A 235 16.88 -13.72 -1.05
C ARG A 235 16.52 -12.76 -2.18
N GLY A 236 15.47 -11.99 -2.02
CA GLY A 236 15.02 -10.97 -2.97
C GLY A 236 15.85 -9.69 -2.98
N LEU A 237 16.74 -9.45 -2.00
CA LEU A 237 17.53 -8.21 -1.90
C LEU A 237 18.31 -7.89 -3.19
N PRO A 238 19.03 -8.84 -3.83
CA PRO A 238 19.74 -8.53 -5.07
C PRO A 238 18.82 -8.07 -6.21
N SER A 239 17.59 -8.57 -6.28
CA SER A 239 16.58 -8.13 -7.26
C SER A 239 15.99 -6.78 -6.87
N ALA A 240 15.70 -6.55 -5.59
CA ALA A 240 15.24 -5.27 -5.05
C ALA A 240 16.23 -4.13 -5.35
N ASP A 241 17.52 -4.34 -5.11
CA ASP A 241 18.57 -3.33 -5.33
C ASP A 241 18.75 -2.93 -6.81
N ARG A 242 18.32 -3.79 -7.75
CA ARG A 242 18.45 -3.57 -9.19
C ARG A 242 17.21 -3.00 -9.83
N LEU A 243 16.03 -3.52 -9.48
CA LEU A 243 14.83 -3.40 -10.30
C LEU A 243 14.40 -1.96 -10.54
N GLY A 244 14.36 -1.11 -9.50
CA GLY A 244 13.98 0.30 -9.67
C GLY A 244 14.94 1.09 -10.57
N LYS A 245 16.20 0.65 -10.69
CA LYS A 245 17.20 1.26 -11.57
C LYS A 245 17.11 0.75 -13.01
N LEU A 246 16.61 -0.47 -13.20
CA LEU A 246 16.42 -1.07 -14.52
C LEU A 246 15.31 -0.39 -15.31
N ALA A 247 14.21 -0.01 -14.64
CA ALA A 247 13.04 0.57 -15.28
C ALA A 247 12.50 1.80 -14.50
N PRO A 248 13.24 2.92 -14.46
CA PRO A 248 12.94 4.07 -13.59
C PRO A 248 11.67 4.84 -13.97
N SER A 249 11.10 4.66 -15.16
CA SER A 249 9.80 5.25 -15.53
C SER A 249 8.61 4.35 -15.23
N ALA A 250 8.83 3.09 -14.87
CA ALA A 250 7.77 2.16 -14.47
C ALA A 250 7.55 2.23 -12.96
N GLY A 251 6.62 3.07 -12.49
CA GLY A 251 6.40 3.32 -11.07
C GLY A 251 6.21 2.04 -10.25
N HIS A 252 5.46 1.05 -10.77
CA HIS A 252 5.32 -0.24 -10.10
C HIS A 252 6.68 -0.97 -9.91
N LEU A 253 7.57 -0.95 -10.92
CA LEU A 253 8.89 -1.59 -10.78
C LEU A 253 9.84 -0.81 -9.84
N VAL A 254 9.68 0.51 -9.76
CA VAL A 254 10.41 1.35 -8.78
C VAL A 254 9.93 1.05 -7.36
N HIS A 255 8.65 0.77 -7.17
CA HIS A 255 8.04 0.41 -5.90
C HIS A 255 8.43 -1.00 -5.41
N MET A 256 8.56 -1.98 -6.30
CA MET A 256 8.75 -3.40 -5.96
C MET A 256 9.86 -3.72 -4.94
N PRO A 257 11.00 -3.00 -4.91
CA PRO A 257 12.00 -3.18 -3.85
C PRO A 257 11.43 -3.06 -2.43
N SER A 258 10.37 -2.24 -2.24
CA SER A 258 9.78 -2.02 -0.93
C SER A 258 9.18 -3.28 -0.30
N HIS A 259 8.70 -4.22 -1.10
CA HIS A 259 8.22 -5.52 -0.62
C HIS A 259 9.32 -6.27 0.15
N ILE A 260 10.53 -6.30 -0.40
CA ILE A 260 11.66 -6.97 0.27
C ILE A 260 12.19 -6.12 1.43
N TYR A 261 12.31 -4.80 1.26
CA TYR A 261 12.81 -3.92 2.32
C TYR A 261 11.89 -3.92 3.56
N ASN A 262 10.57 -4.00 3.40
CA ASN A 262 9.66 -4.19 4.53
C ASN A 262 9.92 -5.51 5.26
N ARG A 263 10.11 -6.60 4.52
CA ARG A 263 10.39 -7.94 5.08
C ARG A 263 11.73 -8.00 5.81
N THR A 264 12.73 -7.26 5.35
CA THR A 264 14.07 -7.20 5.97
C THR A 264 14.18 -6.13 7.05
N GLY A 265 13.14 -5.31 7.23
CA GLY A 265 13.12 -4.22 8.22
C GLY A 265 13.89 -2.98 7.79
N ASP A 266 14.15 -2.83 6.49
CA ASP A 266 14.80 -1.65 5.89
C ASP A 266 13.73 -0.60 5.52
N TYR A 267 12.88 -0.23 6.51
CA TYR A 267 11.70 0.62 6.30
C TYR A 267 12.01 1.99 5.71
N ALA A 268 13.19 2.55 6.01
CA ALA A 268 13.64 3.82 5.43
C ALA A 268 13.79 3.72 3.90
N GLN A 269 14.39 2.62 3.42
CA GLN A 269 14.52 2.34 1.99
C GLN A 269 13.16 2.03 1.37
N ALA A 270 12.31 1.25 2.07
CA ALA A 270 10.95 0.98 1.63
C ALA A 270 10.16 2.29 1.45
N ALA A 271 10.22 3.22 2.39
CA ALA A 271 9.57 4.53 2.26
C ALA A 271 10.15 5.34 1.08
N GLN A 272 11.49 5.37 0.92
CA GLN A 272 12.13 6.16 -0.14
C GLN A 272 11.76 5.68 -1.54
N VAL A 273 11.83 4.36 -1.80
CA VAL A 273 11.48 3.84 -3.14
C VAL A 273 10.02 4.07 -3.48
N ASN A 274 9.12 4.16 -2.49
CA ASN A 274 7.73 4.53 -2.72
C ASN A 274 7.57 6.01 -3.03
N VAL A 275 8.37 6.91 -2.44
CA VAL A 275 8.41 8.32 -2.85
C VAL A 275 8.83 8.42 -4.33
N ASP A 276 9.87 7.69 -4.72
CA ASP A 276 10.38 7.68 -6.10
C ASP A 276 9.35 7.09 -7.07
N ALA A 277 8.66 6.01 -6.68
CA ALA A 277 7.60 5.37 -7.44
C ALA A 277 6.39 6.30 -7.66
N ILE A 278 5.96 7.03 -6.62
CA ILE A 278 4.87 8.01 -6.72
C ILE A 278 5.23 9.14 -7.70
N VAL A 279 6.50 9.57 -7.73
CA VAL A 279 6.97 10.56 -8.72
C VAL A 279 6.93 9.99 -10.13
N ALA A 280 7.39 8.76 -10.35
CA ALA A 280 7.32 8.09 -11.64
C ALA A 280 5.87 7.93 -12.11
N ASP A 281 4.96 7.52 -11.22
CA ASP A 281 3.53 7.37 -11.52
C ASP A 281 2.87 8.72 -11.87
N LYS A 282 3.14 9.79 -11.12
CA LYS A 282 2.61 11.13 -11.42
C LYS A 282 3.04 11.59 -12.81
N ASN A 283 4.31 11.41 -13.16
CA ASN A 283 4.84 11.74 -14.49
C ASN A 283 4.15 10.89 -15.60
N TYR A 284 3.95 9.60 -15.34
CA TYR A 284 3.24 8.71 -16.25
C TYR A 284 1.77 9.14 -16.43
N ILE A 285 1.04 9.39 -15.35
CA ILE A 285 -0.37 9.78 -15.38
C ILE A 285 -0.55 11.12 -16.09
N GLU A 286 0.31 12.11 -15.83
CA GLU A 286 0.29 13.41 -16.50
C GLU A 286 0.51 13.26 -18.02
N LYS A 287 1.48 12.45 -18.43
CA LYS A 287 1.82 12.22 -19.84
C LYS A 287 0.75 11.40 -20.58
N SER A 288 0.22 10.33 -19.94
CA SER A 288 -0.72 9.40 -20.57
C SER A 288 -2.18 9.83 -20.47
N GLY A 289 -2.53 10.67 -19.49
CA GLY A 289 -3.91 11.01 -19.15
C GLY A 289 -4.70 9.80 -18.60
N ASN A 290 -4.02 8.74 -18.18
CA ASN A 290 -4.66 7.51 -17.70
C ASN A 290 -5.48 7.77 -16.43
N LYS A 291 -6.75 7.31 -16.42
CA LYS A 291 -7.69 7.35 -15.29
C LYS A 291 -8.24 5.95 -14.95
N GLY A 292 -7.67 4.92 -15.54
CA GLY A 292 -8.09 3.53 -15.42
C GLY A 292 -7.64 2.85 -14.13
N LEU A 293 -7.40 1.55 -14.24
CA LEU A 293 -7.04 0.70 -13.09
C LEU A 293 -5.68 1.10 -12.50
N TYR A 294 -4.69 1.41 -13.36
CA TYR A 294 -3.32 1.65 -12.90
C TYR A 294 -3.23 2.81 -11.87
N PRO A 295 -3.70 4.05 -12.13
CA PRO A 295 -3.63 5.11 -11.13
C PRO A 295 -4.48 4.84 -9.89
N ASN A 296 -5.59 4.13 -10.02
CA ASN A 296 -6.49 3.86 -8.90
C ASN A 296 -5.99 2.74 -7.97
N MET A 297 -5.24 1.76 -8.50
CA MET A 297 -4.71 0.64 -7.72
C MET A 297 -3.22 0.81 -7.42
N TYR A 298 -2.36 0.86 -8.45
CA TYR A 298 -0.90 0.79 -8.26
C TYR A 298 -0.34 2.06 -7.61
N THR A 299 -0.75 3.25 -8.05
CA THR A 299 -0.28 4.50 -7.42
C THR A 299 -0.77 4.62 -5.97
N ASN A 300 -2.02 4.24 -5.70
CA ASN A 300 -2.54 4.23 -4.32
C ASN A 300 -1.87 3.16 -3.46
N HIS A 301 -1.50 2.03 -4.03
CA HIS A 301 -0.71 1.00 -3.36
C HIS A 301 0.68 1.52 -2.95
N ASN A 302 1.36 2.28 -3.82
CA ASN A 302 2.64 2.91 -3.51
C ASN A 302 2.52 3.93 -2.37
N ILE A 303 1.43 4.72 -2.35
CA ILE A 303 1.15 5.67 -1.26
C ILE A 303 0.83 4.91 0.05
N HIS A 304 0.12 3.80 -0.03
CA HIS A 304 -0.16 2.94 1.11
C HIS A 304 1.13 2.38 1.74
N PHE A 305 2.05 1.86 0.92
CA PHE A 305 3.37 1.42 1.37
C PHE A 305 4.19 2.54 2.03
N LEU A 306 4.16 3.75 1.45
CA LEU A 306 4.83 4.91 2.05
C LEU A 306 4.29 5.19 3.45
N ALA A 307 2.97 5.16 3.62
CA ALA A 307 2.33 5.40 4.91
C ALA A 307 2.70 4.30 5.93
N ALA A 308 2.66 3.02 5.52
CA ALA A 308 2.99 1.88 6.35
C ALA A 308 4.47 1.86 6.76
N ALA A 309 5.40 2.00 5.81
CA ALA A 309 6.83 2.02 6.09
C ALA A 309 7.21 3.20 7.01
N SER A 310 6.63 4.38 6.78
CA SER A 310 6.82 5.54 7.67
C SER A 310 6.29 5.27 9.09
N ALA A 311 5.15 4.55 9.22
CA ALA A 311 4.59 4.16 10.50
C ALA A 311 5.51 3.19 11.26
N MET A 312 6.16 2.26 10.56
CA MET A 312 7.13 1.32 11.14
C MET A 312 8.40 2.02 11.63
N GLU A 313 8.82 3.12 11.01
CA GLU A 313 9.93 3.97 11.46
C GLU A 313 9.54 4.95 12.59
N GLY A 314 8.29 4.99 13.03
CA GLY A 314 7.82 5.96 14.04
C GLY A 314 7.66 7.39 13.51
N ARG A 315 7.59 7.61 12.23
CA ARG A 315 7.45 8.90 11.54
C ARG A 315 5.96 9.23 11.32
N TYR A 316 5.32 9.73 12.39
CA TYR A 316 3.90 10.05 12.36
C TYR A 316 3.54 11.06 11.27
N ALA A 317 4.30 12.15 11.18
CA ALA A 317 4.00 13.22 10.22
C ALA A 317 3.98 12.73 8.77
N ASP A 318 4.92 11.87 8.38
CA ASP A 318 4.97 11.29 7.03
C ASP A 318 3.88 10.24 6.82
N SER A 319 3.65 9.37 7.81
CA SER A 319 2.61 8.35 7.75
C SER A 319 1.23 8.95 7.58
N ILE A 320 0.84 9.93 8.42
CA ILE A 320 -0.49 10.54 8.33
C ILE A 320 -0.66 11.37 7.05
N LYS A 321 0.40 12.03 6.57
CA LYS A 321 0.37 12.77 5.31
C LYS A 321 0.07 11.84 4.14
N ALA A 322 0.78 10.72 4.03
CA ALA A 322 0.56 9.74 2.98
C ALA A 322 -0.83 9.09 3.12
N ALA A 323 -1.27 8.76 4.33
CA ALA A 323 -2.59 8.21 4.60
C ALA A 323 -3.73 9.15 4.16
N ARG A 324 -3.60 10.47 4.40
CA ARG A 324 -4.58 11.46 3.95
C ARG A 324 -4.55 11.66 2.44
N GLU A 325 -3.38 11.60 1.80
CA GLU A 325 -3.28 11.61 0.33
C GLU A 325 -4.00 10.39 -0.25
N LEU A 326 -3.80 9.20 0.34
CA LEU A 326 -4.47 7.96 -0.05
C LEU A 326 -6.00 8.07 0.06
N GLU A 327 -6.50 8.54 1.21
CA GLU A 327 -7.93 8.79 1.44
C GLU A 327 -8.52 9.73 0.37
N ALA A 328 -7.84 10.84 0.11
CA ALA A 328 -8.29 11.84 -0.86
C ALA A 328 -8.33 11.30 -2.29
N ASN A 329 -7.36 10.48 -2.67
CA ASN A 329 -7.27 9.88 -3.99
C ASN A 329 -8.37 8.85 -4.25
N VAL A 330 -8.66 7.96 -3.26
CA VAL A 330 -9.62 6.87 -3.47
C VAL A 330 -11.07 7.33 -3.31
N LYS A 331 -11.34 8.34 -2.49
CA LYS A 331 -12.69 8.81 -2.16
C LYS A 331 -13.60 9.06 -3.37
N PRO A 332 -13.15 9.75 -4.46
CA PRO A 332 -14.01 10.00 -5.63
C PRO A 332 -14.40 8.73 -6.38
N ALA A 333 -13.57 7.69 -6.32
CA ALA A 333 -13.74 6.45 -7.08
C ALA A 333 -14.50 5.35 -6.31
N LEU A 334 -14.71 5.47 -5.00
CA LEU A 334 -15.33 4.42 -4.15
C LEU A 334 -16.66 3.90 -4.68
N LYS A 335 -17.51 4.77 -5.29
CA LYS A 335 -18.82 4.36 -5.80
C LYS A 335 -18.73 3.48 -7.04
N VAL A 336 -17.71 3.67 -7.88
CA VAL A 336 -17.52 2.94 -9.14
C VAL A 336 -16.53 1.79 -9.01
N MET A 337 -15.63 1.87 -8.00
CA MET A 337 -14.63 0.87 -7.67
C MET A 337 -14.67 0.58 -6.16
N PRO A 338 -15.70 -0.16 -5.66
CA PRO A 338 -15.86 -0.41 -4.22
C PRO A 338 -14.67 -1.11 -3.57
N MET A 339 -13.86 -1.86 -4.34
CA MET A 339 -12.65 -2.51 -3.86
C MET A 339 -11.61 -1.51 -3.27
N LEU A 340 -11.66 -0.25 -3.68
CA LEU A 340 -10.76 0.78 -3.15
C LEU A 340 -11.04 1.12 -1.68
N GLU A 341 -12.16 0.63 -1.11
CA GLU A 341 -12.45 0.82 0.31
C GLU A 341 -11.34 0.25 1.21
N MET A 342 -10.59 -0.76 0.75
CA MET A 342 -9.47 -1.31 1.51
C MET A 342 -8.38 -0.28 1.87
N PHE A 343 -8.24 0.78 1.09
CA PHE A 343 -7.29 1.87 1.34
C PHE A 343 -7.88 2.99 2.22
N TYR A 344 -9.20 3.15 2.19
CA TYR A 344 -9.87 4.32 2.73
C TYR A 344 -9.73 4.49 4.26
N PRO A 345 -9.70 3.42 5.10
CA PRO A 345 -9.57 3.57 6.55
C PRO A 345 -8.15 3.90 7.03
N TYR A 346 -7.16 4.03 6.14
CA TYR A 346 -5.75 4.10 6.54
C TYR A 346 -5.39 5.31 7.43
N PRO A 347 -6.02 6.50 7.32
CA PRO A 347 -5.83 7.55 8.32
C PRO A 347 -6.18 7.13 9.74
N LEU A 348 -7.24 6.32 9.92
CA LEU A 348 -7.62 5.78 11.23
C LEU A 348 -6.58 4.80 11.76
N VAL A 349 -5.98 3.98 10.89
CA VAL A 349 -4.88 3.07 11.22
C VAL A 349 -3.67 3.87 11.71
N SER A 350 -3.23 4.88 10.95
CA SER A 350 -2.11 5.76 11.31
C SER A 350 -2.36 6.48 12.63
N LEU A 351 -3.51 7.14 12.79
CA LEU A 351 -3.88 7.83 14.04
C LEU A 351 -3.87 6.89 15.25
N THR A 352 -4.39 5.67 15.08
CA THR A 352 -4.46 4.66 16.14
C THR A 352 -3.08 4.16 16.54
N ARG A 353 -2.20 3.88 15.56
CA ARG A 353 -0.83 3.44 15.80
C ARG A 353 -0.03 4.44 16.66
N PHE A 354 -0.26 5.73 16.42
CA PHE A 354 0.44 6.80 17.12
C PHE A 354 -0.33 7.37 18.33
N GLY A 355 -1.48 6.79 18.69
CA GLY A 355 -2.25 7.19 19.87
C GLY A 355 -2.79 8.62 19.80
N LYS A 356 -3.11 9.12 18.61
CA LYS A 356 -3.63 10.48 18.37
C LYS A 356 -5.12 10.56 18.67
N TRP A 357 -5.48 10.29 19.92
CA TRP A 357 -6.85 10.05 20.35
C TRP A 357 -7.80 11.23 20.12
N ASP A 358 -7.33 12.46 20.34
CA ASP A 358 -8.14 13.65 20.08
C ASP A 358 -8.46 13.83 18.60
N GLU A 359 -7.56 13.39 17.70
CA GLU A 359 -7.77 13.39 16.26
C GLU A 359 -8.72 12.25 15.87
N VAL A 360 -8.51 11.03 16.38
CA VAL A 360 -9.42 9.89 16.17
C VAL A 360 -10.86 10.23 16.53
N LEU A 361 -11.09 10.89 17.68
CA LEU A 361 -12.44 11.23 18.12
C LEU A 361 -13.11 12.34 17.31
N LYS A 362 -12.35 13.10 16.53
CA LYS A 362 -12.85 14.12 15.59
C LYS A 362 -13.13 13.55 14.19
N GLU A 363 -12.68 12.33 13.88
CA GLU A 363 -12.94 11.72 12.57
C GLU A 363 -14.45 11.52 12.38
N PRO A 364 -14.99 12.00 11.25
CA PRO A 364 -16.42 11.88 10.99
C PRO A 364 -16.84 10.42 10.86
N GLN A 365 -18.09 10.14 11.17
CA GLN A 365 -18.67 8.82 10.93
C GLN A 365 -18.66 8.53 9.42
N PRO A 366 -18.16 7.38 8.99
CA PRO A 366 -18.17 6.98 7.58
C PRO A 366 -19.59 6.77 7.05
N ASP A 367 -19.75 6.80 5.73
CA ASP A 367 -20.99 6.34 5.09
C ASP A 367 -21.26 4.87 5.48
N ALA A 368 -22.51 4.56 5.82
CA ALA A 368 -22.90 3.22 6.28
C ALA A 368 -22.69 2.11 5.23
N SER A 369 -22.53 2.45 3.96
CA SER A 369 -22.17 1.49 2.90
C SER A 369 -20.70 1.05 2.97
N LEU A 370 -19.83 1.87 3.57
CA LEU A 370 -18.39 1.59 3.75
C LEU A 370 -18.19 0.76 5.04
N LYS A 371 -18.43 -0.53 4.94
CA LYS A 371 -18.44 -1.43 6.10
C LYS A 371 -17.06 -1.67 6.69
N ILE A 372 -16.04 -1.80 5.85
CA ILE A 372 -14.64 -1.96 6.29
C ILE A 372 -14.23 -0.73 7.08
N THR A 373 -14.44 0.44 6.49
CA THR A 373 -14.10 1.73 7.11
C THR A 373 -14.86 1.96 8.41
N THR A 374 -16.15 1.59 8.45
CA THR A 374 -16.96 1.69 9.66
C THR A 374 -16.43 0.79 10.79
N GLY A 375 -15.97 -0.43 10.44
CA GLY A 375 -15.32 -1.32 11.39
C GLY A 375 -14.03 -0.72 11.97
N PHE A 376 -13.16 -0.21 11.14
CA PHE A 376 -11.94 0.49 11.58
C PHE A 376 -12.23 1.77 12.37
N TRP A 377 -13.28 2.50 12.03
CA TRP A 377 -13.71 3.70 12.75
C TRP A 377 -14.13 3.37 14.19
N HIS A 378 -14.96 2.34 14.39
CA HIS A 378 -15.32 1.86 15.72
C HIS A 378 -14.12 1.33 16.50
N PHE A 379 -13.22 0.59 15.84
CA PHE A 379 -11.99 0.12 16.46
C PHE A 379 -11.11 1.28 16.94
N ALA A 380 -10.88 2.29 16.11
CA ALA A 380 -10.05 3.44 16.44
C ALA A 380 -10.64 4.26 17.61
N ARG A 381 -11.95 4.56 17.56
CA ARG A 381 -12.65 5.28 18.62
C ARG A 381 -12.69 4.49 19.93
N GLY A 382 -12.98 3.18 19.86
CA GLY A 382 -12.92 2.29 21.00
C GLY A 382 -11.53 2.25 21.63
N SER A 383 -10.47 2.23 20.81
CA SER A 383 -9.07 2.32 21.27
C SER A 383 -8.78 3.67 21.92
N ALA A 384 -9.30 4.78 21.38
CA ALA A 384 -9.15 6.12 21.96
C ALA A 384 -9.82 6.22 23.33
N TYR A 385 -11.05 5.72 23.46
CA TYR A 385 -11.76 5.70 24.72
C TYR A 385 -11.10 4.77 25.75
N ALA A 386 -10.62 3.59 25.34
CA ALA A 386 -9.87 2.70 26.23
C ALA A 386 -8.54 3.34 26.68
N GLY A 387 -7.79 3.94 25.76
CA GLY A 387 -6.53 4.62 26.04
C GLY A 387 -6.66 5.81 27.00
N THR A 388 -7.83 6.46 27.01
CA THR A 388 -8.20 7.58 27.90
C THR A 388 -9.03 7.15 29.12
N LYS A 389 -9.16 5.84 29.37
CA LYS A 389 -9.90 5.22 30.49
C LYS A 389 -11.40 5.54 30.52
N GLN A 390 -12.00 5.84 29.38
CA GLN A 390 -13.44 6.01 29.20
C GLN A 390 -14.09 4.66 28.87
N THR A 391 -14.08 3.74 29.82
CA THR A 391 -14.37 2.31 29.61
C THR A 391 -15.77 2.07 29.04
N ALA A 392 -16.82 2.75 29.54
CA ALA A 392 -18.18 2.58 29.05
C ALA A 392 -18.34 2.98 27.56
N ASN A 393 -17.67 4.06 27.14
CA ASN A 393 -17.64 4.47 25.75
C ASN A 393 -16.89 3.45 24.88
N ALA A 394 -15.75 2.92 25.38
CA ALA A 394 -14.99 1.90 24.69
C ALA A 394 -15.79 0.59 24.48
N GLU A 395 -16.59 0.18 25.46
CA GLU A 395 -17.51 -0.97 25.38
C GLU A 395 -18.61 -0.75 24.33
N THR A 396 -19.14 0.46 24.25
CA THR A 396 -20.14 0.83 23.23
C THR A 396 -19.55 0.69 21.83
N GLU A 397 -18.33 1.19 21.61
CA GLU A 397 -17.65 1.07 20.31
C GLU A 397 -17.28 -0.40 19.98
N LEU A 398 -16.89 -1.20 20.98
CA LEU A 398 -16.64 -2.64 20.81
C LEU A 398 -17.92 -3.38 20.38
N ALA A 399 -19.04 -3.08 21.00
CA ALA A 399 -20.33 -3.67 20.62
C ALA A 399 -20.74 -3.27 19.20
N ALA A 400 -20.48 -2.03 18.79
CA ALA A 400 -20.75 -1.53 17.46
C ALA A 400 -19.82 -2.18 16.41
N LEU A 401 -18.53 -2.34 16.69
CA LEU A 401 -17.60 -3.07 15.84
C LEU A 401 -18.10 -4.51 15.57
N ARG A 402 -18.50 -5.22 16.61
CA ARG A 402 -19.06 -6.58 16.51
C ARG A 402 -20.37 -6.63 15.71
N ALA A 403 -21.15 -5.56 15.76
CA ALA A 403 -22.35 -5.45 14.92
C ALA A 403 -21.99 -5.30 13.43
N VAL A 404 -20.97 -4.52 13.10
CA VAL A 404 -20.48 -4.38 11.72
C VAL A 404 -19.90 -5.71 11.22
N GLU A 405 -19.03 -6.37 11.99
CA GLU A 405 -18.42 -7.66 11.63
C GLU A 405 -19.46 -8.69 11.20
N LYS A 406 -20.59 -8.80 11.94
CA LYS A 406 -21.70 -9.72 11.63
C LYS A 406 -22.39 -9.42 10.29
N THR A 407 -22.24 -8.24 9.72
CA THR A 407 -22.83 -7.86 8.42
C THR A 407 -21.93 -8.15 7.24
N LEU A 408 -20.67 -8.51 7.48
CA LEU A 408 -19.71 -8.82 6.44
C LEU A 408 -19.91 -10.25 5.93
N THR A 409 -19.89 -10.40 4.62
CA THR A 409 -19.87 -11.70 3.96
C THR A 409 -18.45 -12.02 3.50
N PRO A 410 -18.09 -13.30 3.25
CA PRO A 410 -16.74 -13.68 2.82
C PRO A 410 -16.27 -13.03 1.52
N GLU A 411 -17.20 -12.54 0.70
CA GLU A 411 -16.93 -11.84 -0.57
C GLU A 411 -16.43 -10.41 -0.36
N VAL A 412 -16.75 -9.80 0.79
CA VAL A 412 -16.20 -8.48 1.16
C VAL A 412 -14.76 -8.68 1.59
N ARG A 413 -13.84 -8.22 0.77
CA ARG A 413 -12.40 -8.45 0.97
C ARG A 413 -11.66 -7.15 1.19
N MET A 414 -10.61 -7.22 1.98
CA MET A 414 -9.45 -6.35 1.87
C MET A 414 -8.54 -6.92 0.77
N PHE A 415 -7.26 -6.75 0.82
CA PHE A 415 -6.41 -7.23 -0.28
C PHE A 415 -6.42 -8.77 -0.38
N SER A 416 -5.78 -9.46 0.56
CA SER A 416 -5.66 -10.94 0.54
C SER A 416 -6.69 -11.66 1.39
N ASN A 417 -7.30 -10.98 2.36
CA ASN A 417 -8.13 -11.59 3.39
C ASN A 417 -9.59 -11.16 3.29
N ALA A 418 -10.51 -11.96 3.82
CA ALA A 418 -11.87 -11.50 4.03
C ALA A 418 -11.88 -10.37 5.08
N ALA A 419 -12.68 -9.32 4.85
CA ALA A 419 -12.75 -8.20 5.77
C ALA A 419 -13.22 -8.62 7.17
N SER A 420 -14.06 -9.67 7.27
CA SER A 420 -14.47 -10.27 8.54
C SER A 420 -13.29 -10.83 9.35
N ASP A 421 -12.31 -11.46 8.68
CA ASP A 421 -11.13 -12.02 9.37
C ASP A 421 -10.24 -10.90 9.92
N VAL A 422 -10.09 -9.80 9.16
CA VAL A 422 -9.34 -8.62 9.60
C VAL A 422 -10.04 -7.92 10.75
N LEU A 423 -11.37 -7.72 10.68
CA LEU A 423 -12.13 -7.10 11.77
C LEU A 423 -12.20 -7.97 13.03
N LYS A 424 -12.04 -9.29 12.90
CA LYS A 424 -11.90 -10.18 14.05
C LYS A 424 -10.61 -9.93 14.82
N VAL A 425 -9.51 -9.59 14.15
CA VAL A 425 -8.28 -9.14 14.82
C VAL A 425 -8.55 -7.83 15.57
N ALA A 426 -9.28 -6.90 14.94
CA ALA A 426 -9.70 -5.65 15.58
C ALA A 426 -10.56 -5.88 16.83
N ASP A 427 -11.55 -6.78 16.77
CA ASP A 427 -12.42 -7.13 17.89
C ASP A 427 -11.61 -7.62 19.10
N PHE A 428 -10.81 -8.67 18.93
CA PHE A 428 -10.01 -9.20 20.04
C PHE A 428 -8.98 -8.21 20.56
N THR A 429 -8.40 -7.38 19.69
CA THR A 429 -7.46 -6.32 20.10
C THR A 429 -8.17 -5.26 20.95
N LEU A 430 -9.36 -4.80 20.50
CA LEU A 430 -10.13 -3.81 21.23
C LEU A 430 -10.68 -4.37 22.55
N GLU A 431 -11.16 -5.63 22.57
CA GLU A 431 -11.57 -6.31 23.81
C GLU A 431 -10.42 -6.33 24.84
N GLY A 432 -9.21 -6.65 24.40
CA GLY A 432 -8.02 -6.59 25.25
C GLY A 432 -7.72 -5.21 25.80
N LYS A 433 -7.81 -4.17 24.95
CA LYS A 433 -7.64 -2.77 25.37
C LYS A 433 -8.72 -2.31 26.35
N VAL A 434 -9.97 -2.71 26.16
CA VAL A 434 -11.09 -2.43 27.10
C VAL A 434 -10.82 -3.10 28.46
N ALA A 435 -10.36 -4.36 28.46
CA ALA A 435 -9.99 -5.06 29.70
C ALA A 435 -8.84 -4.36 30.43
N LEU A 436 -7.81 -3.86 29.71
CA LEU A 436 -6.74 -3.04 30.32
C LEU A 436 -7.29 -1.75 30.93
N ALA A 437 -8.22 -1.08 30.25
CA ALA A 437 -8.85 0.14 30.78
C ALA A 437 -9.63 -0.10 32.07
N ARG A 438 -10.22 -1.31 32.24
CA ARG A 438 -10.86 -1.79 33.47
C ARG A 438 -9.87 -2.19 34.56
N GLY A 439 -8.58 -2.36 34.23
CA GLY A 439 -7.57 -2.91 35.13
C GLY A 439 -7.53 -4.44 35.19
N ASP A 440 -8.31 -5.13 34.36
CA ASP A 440 -8.34 -6.60 34.27
C ASP A 440 -7.23 -7.08 33.33
N LYS A 441 -6.03 -7.21 33.88
CA LYS A 441 -4.84 -7.62 33.12
C LYS A 441 -4.92 -9.06 32.61
N ALA A 442 -5.60 -9.97 33.34
CA ALA A 442 -5.75 -11.36 32.94
C ALA A 442 -6.66 -11.51 31.73
N ALA A 443 -7.83 -10.85 31.75
CA ALA A 443 -8.73 -10.82 30.60
C ALA A 443 -8.08 -10.14 29.38
N ALA A 444 -7.31 -9.08 29.60
CA ALA A 444 -6.59 -8.38 28.53
C ALA A 444 -5.60 -9.29 27.82
N ILE A 445 -4.73 -9.99 28.58
CA ILE A 445 -3.75 -10.93 28.01
C ILE A 445 -4.48 -12.06 27.25
N ALA A 446 -5.57 -12.58 27.81
CA ALA A 446 -6.34 -13.65 27.14
C ALA A 446 -6.93 -13.19 25.79
N SER A 447 -7.54 -12.01 25.73
CA SER A 447 -8.10 -11.45 24.49
C SER A 447 -7.02 -11.08 23.48
N LEU A 448 -5.91 -10.47 23.91
CA LEU A 448 -4.78 -10.15 23.03
C LEU A 448 -4.07 -11.40 22.48
N THR A 449 -4.04 -12.49 23.24
CA THR A 449 -3.55 -13.78 22.74
C THR A 449 -4.43 -14.31 21.61
N LYS A 450 -5.77 -14.14 21.71
CA LYS A 450 -6.69 -14.47 20.61
C LYS A 450 -6.48 -13.55 19.40
N ALA A 451 -6.20 -12.26 19.64
CA ALA A 451 -5.88 -11.31 18.57
C ALA A 451 -4.63 -11.74 17.79
N VAL A 452 -3.56 -12.14 18.49
CA VAL A 452 -2.35 -12.68 17.86
C VAL A 452 -2.65 -13.92 17.03
N ALA A 453 -3.45 -14.86 17.56
CA ALA A 453 -3.83 -16.07 16.82
C ALA A 453 -4.69 -15.76 15.58
N ALA A 454 -5.57 -14.75 15.67
CA ALA A 454 -6.39 -14.30 14.54
C ALA A 454 -5.52 -13.62 13.45
N GLU A 455 -4.55 -12.77 13.84
CA GLU A 455 -3.58 -12.16 12.93
C GLU A 455 -2.71 -13.21 12.24
N ASP A 456 -2.23 -14.23 12.98
CA ASP A 456 -1.42 -15.32 12.43
C ASP A 456 -2.17 -16.22 11.44
N ALA A 457 -3.50 -16.24 11.52
CA ALA A 457 -4.34 -16.99 10.60
C ALA A 457 -4.59 -16.26 9.28
N THR A 458 -4.26 -14.96 9.18
CA THR A 458 -4.42 -14.21 7.93
C THR A 458 -3.37 -14.61 6.89
N TYR A 459 -3.75 -14.55 5.62
CA TYR A 459 -2.82 -14.71 4.50
C TYR A 459 -1.95 -13.46 4.38
N TYR A 460 -0.75 -13.65 3.85
CA TYR A 460 0.17 -12.57 3.55
C TYR A 460 -0.47 -11.51 2.64
N ALA A 461 -0.28 -10.27 3.01
CA ALA A 461 -0.54 -9.07 2.21
C ALA A 461 0.54 -8.04 2.54
N GLU A 462 0.88 -7.20 1.58
CA GLU A 462 1.89 -6.17 1.78
C GLU A 462 1.39 -4.84 1.17
N PRO A 463 1.22 -3.76 1.94
CA PRO A 463 1.21 -3.80 3.41
C PRO A 463 0.19 -4.78 3.96
N SER A 464 0.36 -5.18 5.23
CA SER A 464 -0.57 -6.11 5.87
C SER A 464 -2.00 -5.56 5.86
N ASP A 465 -3.01 -6.42 5.61
CA ASP A 465 -4.43 -6.04 5.75
C ASP A 465 -4.76 -5.59 7.19
N TRP A 466 -3.97 -6.05 8.17
CA TRP A 466 -3.95 -5.56 9.54
C TRP A 466 -2.58 -4.97 9.87
N ASP A 467 -2.40 -3.67 9.69
CA ASP A 467 -1.10 -2.97 9.82
C ASP A 467 -0.86 -2.39 11.24
N LEU A 468 -1.37 -3.08 12.25
CA LEU A 468 -1.21 -2.76 13.67
C LEU A 468 -0.78 -4.01 14.45
N PRO A 469 0.50 -4.42 14.41
CA PRO A 469 0.96 -5.70 14.96
C PRO A 469 0.45 -5.97 16.37
N THR A 470 -0.36 -7.01 16.56
CA THR A 470 -1.02 -7.30 17.83
C THR A 470 -0.06 -7.73 18.92
N ARG A 471 1.10 -8.30 18.55
CA ARG A 471 2.16 -8.67 19.47
C ARG A 471 2.80 -7.46 20.18
N GLU A 472 2.78 -6.27 19.56
CA GLU A 472 3.21 -5.05 20.23
C GLU A 472 2.31 -4.75 21.45
N VAL A 473 0.99 -4.89 21.26
CA VAL A 473 0.01 -4.63 22.31
C VAL A 473 0.03 -5.73 23.37
N LEU A 474 0.13 -7.01 22.98
CA LEU A 474 0.25 -8.13 23.92
C LEU A 474 1.53 -8.03 24.77
N GLY A 475 2.68 -7.75 24.14
CA GLY A 475 3.94 -7.58 24.84
C GLY A 475 3.91 -6.41 25.83
N GLY A 476 3.28 -5.30 25.43
CA GLY A 476 3.04 -4.16 26.32
C GLY A 476 2.15 -4.52 27.53
N ALA A 477 1.07 -5.28 27.30
CA ALA A 477 0.18 -5.74 28.37
C ALA A 477 0.88 -6.68 29.36
N LEU A 478 1.76 -7.57 28.87
CA LEU A 478 2.58 -8.44 29.71
C LEU A 478 3.58 -7.61 30.55
N LEU A 479 4.24 -6.60 29.96
CA LEU A 479 5.11 -5.68 30.70
C LEU A 479 4.37 -4.93 31.82
N LEU A 480 3.16 -4.44 31.56
CA LEU A 480 2.29 -3.79 32.55
C LEU A 480 1.79 -4.77 33.63
N SER A 481 1.86 -6.07 33.36
CA SER A 481 1.49 -7.15 34.30
C SER A 481 2.69 -7.75 35.03
N ASP A 482 3.86 -7.12 34.94
CA ASP A 482 5.12 -7.55 35.53
C ASP A 482 5.70 -8.87 34.95
N ASP A 483 5.16 -9.38 33.84
CA ASP A 483 5.68 -10.56 33.16
C ASP A 483 6.72 -10.16 32.07
N GLY A 484 7.93 -9.89 32.51
CA GLY A 484 9.05 -9.57 31.61
C GLY A 484 9.48 -10.76 30.73
N ALA A 485 9.35 -12.01 31.21
CA ALA A 485 9.75 -13.18 30.43
C ALA A 485 8.73 -13.50 29.34
N GLY A 486 7.44 -13.42 29.65
CA GLY A 486 6.38 -13.54 28.65
C GLY A 486 6.47 -12.46 27.58
N ALA A 487 6.73 -11.21 27.99
CA ALA A 487 6.90 -10.08 27.06
C ALA A 487 8.12 -10.27 26.14
N GLU A 488 9.27 -10.72 26.66
CA GLU A 488 10.45 -11.04 25.84
C GLU A 488 10.11 -12.05 24.75
N LYS A 489 9.41 -13.14 25.07
CA LYS A 489 9.01 -14.16 24.10
C LYS A 489 8.13 -13.56 22.99
N VAL A 490 7.18 -12.72 23.36
CA VAL A 490 6.23 -12.10 22.39
C VAL A 490 6.95 -11.11 21.46
N PHE A 491 7.84 -10.24 22.01
CA PHE A 491 8.57 -9.29 21.17
C PHE A 491 9.60 -9.96 20.26
N ARG A 492 10.23 -11.06 20.69
CA ARG A 492 11.10 -11.84 19.79
C ARG A 492 10.31 -12.45 18.63
N ALA A 493 9.13 -13.01 18.90
CA ALA A 493 8.26 -13.54 17.85
C ALA A 493 7.75 -12.44 16.90
N GLU A 494 7.56 -11.21 17.40
CA GLU A 494 7.25 -10.06 16.55
C GLU A 494 8.40 -9.71 15.61
N LEU A 495 9.64 -9.70 16.13
CA LEU A 495 10.83 -9.40 15.35
C LEU A 495 11.20 -10.47 14.32
N GLU A 496 10.72 -11.71 14.47
CA GLU A 496 10.79 -12.75 13.43
C GLU A 496 9.86 -12.44 12.25
N LYS A 497 8.69 -11.83 12.50
CA LYS A 497 7.74 -11.42 11.45
C LYS A 497 8.10 -10.07 10.83
N HIS A 498 8.37 -9.08 11.68
CA HIS A 498 8.66 -7.71 11.30
C HIS A 498 10.06 -7.34 11.81
N SER A 499 11.07 -7.77 11.06
CA SER A 499 12.46 -7.50 11.38
C SER A 499 12.68 -6.00 11.67
N ARG A 500 13.50 -5.70 12.67
CA ARG A 500 13.84 -4.32 13.07
C ARG A 500 12.64 -3.42 13.43
N ASN A 501 11.47 -3.97 13.72
CA ASN A 501 10.33 -3.20 14.22
C ASN A 501 10.73 -2.41 15.48
N GLY A 502 10.78 -1.08 15.40
CA GLY A 502 11.27 -0.23 16.48
C GLY A 502 10.44 -0.36 17.76
N ARG A 503 9.11 -0.52 17.68
CA ARG A 503 8.25 -0.71 18.84
C ARG A 503 8.51 -2.06 19.53
N ALA A 504 8.76 -3.11 18.77
CA ALA A 504 9.13 -4.42 19.29
C ALA A 504 10.53 -4.41 19.91
N LEU A 505 11.52 -3.74 19.29
CA LEU A 505 12.86 -3.56 19.85
C LEU A 505 12.81 -2.78 21.16
N PHE A 506 12.02 -1.70 21.24
CA PHE A 506 11.78 -0.98 22.48
C PHE A 506 11.19 -1.90 23.56
N GLY A 507 10.10 -2.62 23.22
CA GLY A 507 9.44 -3.55 24.13
C GLY A 507 10.37 -4.67 24.62
N LEU A 508 11.20 -5.23 23.72
CA LEU A 508 12.20 -6.24 24.07
C LEU A 508 13.26 -5.67 25.03
N THR A 509 13.74 -4.45 24.78
CA THR A 509 14.68 -3.77 25.68
C THR A 509 14.09 -3.64 27.10
N GLN A 510 12.84 -3.17 27.23
CA GLN A 510 12.15 -3.06 28.51
C GLN A 510 11.94 -4.43 29.18
N SER A 511 11.62 -5.46 28.39
CA SER A 511 11.43 -6.83 28.89
C SER A 511 12.71 -7.42 29.47
N LEU A 512 13.84 -7.18 28.82
CA LEU A 512 15.16 -7.63 29.30
C LEU A 512 15.59 -6.90 30.56
N ARG A 513 15.39 -5.58 30.62
CA ARG A 513 15.68 -4.77 31.85
C ARG A 513 14.85 -5.25 33.05
N LYS A 514 13.56 -5.52 32.82
CA LYS A 514 12.67 -6.04 33.88
C LYS A 514 13.13 -7.36 34.47
N GLN A 515 13.87 -8.17 33.70
CA GLN A 515 14.47 -9.43 34.12
C GLN A 515 15.89 -9.29 34.66
N GLY A 516 16.44 -8.07 34.79
CA GLY A 516 17.82 -7.83 35.19
C GLY A 516 18.88 -8.21 34.15
N LYS A 517 18.47 -8.47 32.88
CA LYS A 517 19.34 -8.84 31.76
C LYS A 517 19.95 -7.59 31.09
N GLU A 518 20.62 -6.71 31.88
CA GLU A 518 21.02 -5.38 31.43
C GLU A 518 21.98 -5.39 30.21
N SER A 519 22.93 -6.35 30.17
CA SER A 519 23.88 -6.44 29.05
C SER A 519 23.16 -6.77 27.73
N ALA A 520 22.18 -7.68 27.77
CA ALA A 520 21.37 -8.01 26.60
C ALA A 520 20.46 -6.83 26.19
N ALA A 521 19.88 -6.13 27.19
CA ALA A 521 19.06 -4.94 26.95
C ALA A 521 19.83 -3.85 26.20
N LYS A 522 21.09 -3.57 26.58
CA LYS A 522 21.94 -2.59 25.89
C LYS A 522 22.24 -2.95 24.45
N LEU A 523 22.40 -4.23 24.11
CA LEU A 523 22.59 -4.66 22.72
C LEU A 523 21.35 -4.38 21.86
N VAL A 524 20.18 -4.74 22.38
CA VAL A 524 18.89 -4.49 21.67
C VAL A 524 18.60 -3.00 21.58
N GLU A 525 18.98 -2.20 22.59
CA GLU A 525 18.81 -0.74 22.58
C GLU A 525 19.59 -0.07 21.44
N VAL A 526 20.79 -0.55 21.11
CA VAL A 526 21.54 -0.06 19.95
C VAL A 526 20.78 -0.33 18.63
N GLU A 527 20.11 -1.47 18.51
CA GLU A 527 19.28 -1.75 17.36
C GLU A 527 18.03 -0.87 17.34
N PHE A 528 17.40 -0.66 18.50
CA PHE A 528 16.29 0.26 18.66
C PHE A 528 16.66 1.69 18.24
N ASP A 529 17.77 2.22 18.74
CA ASP A 529 18.23 3.57 18.41
C ASP A 529 18.43 3.77 16.91
N ARG A 530 18.92 2.75 16.21
CA ARG A 530 19.05 2.76 14.74
C ARG A 530 17.70 2.75 14.05
N ALA A 531 16.81 1.85 14.47
CA ALA A 531 15.47 1.70 13.87
C ALA A 531 14.60 2.94 14.10
N TRP A 532 14.83 3.66 15.23
CA TRP A 532 14.02 4.81 15.65
C TRP A 532 14.70 6.16 15.42
N GLN A 533 15.83 6.17 14.70
CA GLN A 533 16.66 7.38 14.50
C GLN A 533 15.89 8.54 13.84
N LYS A 534 14.95 8.22 12.93
CA LYS A 534 14.16 9.21 12.19
C LYS A 534 12.77 9.45 12.78
N ALA A 535 12.44 8.77 13.87
CA ALA A 535 11.13 8.87 14.49
C ALA A 535 10.86 10.27 15.04
N ASP A 536 9.65 10.75 14.84
CA ASP A 536 9.14 11.99 15.46
C ASP A 536 8.30 11.70 16.72
N THR A 537 8.24 10.44 17.15
CA THR A 537 7.47 9.97 18.29
C THR A 537 8.37 9.31 19.35
N LYS A 538 7.99 9.48 20.62
CA LYS A 538 8.64 8.80 21.76
C LYS A 538 7.80 7.63 22.22
N LEU A 539 8.45 6.55 22.64
CA LEU A 539 7.79 5.36 23.15
C LEU A 539 7.84 5.28 24.68
N THR A 540 6.76 4.79 25.26
CA THR A 540 6.65 4.31 26.64
C THR A 540 5.97 2.93 26.62
N VAL A 541 6.02 2.18 27.72
CA VAL A 541 5.34 0.88 27.80
C VAL A 541 3.82 1.07 27.63
N GLU A 542 3.25 2.14 28.19
CA GLU A 542 1.85 2.49 28.07
C GLU A 542 1.47 2.79 26.60
N SER A 543 2.38 3.43 25.84
CA SER A 543 2.14 3.74 24.43
C SER A 543 2.07 2.48 23.55
N LEU A 544 2.70 1.36 23.93
CA LEU A 544 2.58 0.09 23.23
C LEU A 544 1.15 -0.44 23.26
N VAL A 545 0.43 -0.24 24.35
CA VAL A 545 -0.98 -0.64 24.50
C VAL A 545 -1.97 0.47 24.12
N GLY A 546 -1.46 1.63 23.73
CA GLY A 546 -2.27 2.79 23.36
C GLY A 546 -2.84 3.56 24.56
N MET A 547 -2.28 3.41 25.77
CA MET A 547 -2.65 4.21 26.93
C MET A 547 -1.88 5.53 26.92
N THR A 548 -2.57 6.63 27.23
CA THR A 548 -1.91 7.93 27.45
C THR A 548 -1.30 7.98 28.82
N ASN A 549 -0.04 8.42 28.89
CA ASN A 549 0.60 8.70 30.18
C ASN A 549 0.01 10.01 30.73
N THR A 550 -0.93 9.91 31.66
CA THR A 550 -1.66 11.06 32.23
C THR A 550 -0.73 12.06 32.91
N THR A 551 0.48 11.67 33.27
CA THR A 551 1.49 12.53 33.90
C THR A 551 2.16 13.44 32.87
N GLU A 552 2.47 12.93 31.66
CA GLU A 552 3.06 13.73 30.58
C GLU A 552 2.01 14.62 29.90
N THR A 553 0.78 14.16 29.73
CA THR A 553 -0.32 14.96 29.15
C THR A 553 -0.67 16.14 30.05
N ARG A 554 -0.72 15.97 31.38
CA ARG A 554 -0.87 17.08 32.32
C ARG A 554 0.33 18.04 32.31
N ALA A 555 1.55 17.52 32.18
CA ALA A 555 2.75 18.34 32.09
C ALA A 555 2.83 19.09 30.75
N ALA A 556 2.42 18.48 29.62
CA ALA A 556 2.37 19.14 28.32
C ALA A 556 1.28 20.24 28.26
N VAL A 557 0.08 19.96 28.75
CA VAL A 557 -0.99 20.95 28.86
C VAL A 557 -0.64 22.09 29.83
N ALA A 558 0.01 21.78 30.96
CA ALA A 558 0.50 22.80 31.89
C ALA A 558 1.66 23.63 31.31
N ARG A 559 2.47 23.05 30.41
CA ARG A 559 3.61 23.70 29.75
C ARG A 559 3.24 24.60 28.59
N THR A 560 2.10 24.38 27.94
CA THR A 560 1.58 25.21 26.84
C THR A 560 0.58 26.28 27.32
N SER A 561 0.12 26.26 28.57
CA SER A 561 -0.84 27.22 29.11
C SER A 561 -0.36 28.67 29.10
N ASP A 562 0.97 28.91 29.06
CA ASP A 562 1.56 30.25 29.05
C ASP A 562 1.90 30.76 27.66
N VAL A 563 1.67 29.98 26.58
CA VAL A 563 1.91 30.37 25.20
C VAL A 563 0.70 31.13 24.67
N GLN A 564 0.94 32.33 24.16
CA GLN A 564 -0.07 33.17 23.54
C GLN A 564 0.16 33.25 22.03
N PHE A 565 -0.87 33.59 21.29
CA PHE A 565 -0.82 33.69 19.82
C PHE A 565 -1.26 35.09 19.36
N SER A 566 -0.66 35.56 18.28
CA SER A 566 -1.03 36.82 17.65
C SER A 566 -0.60 36.86 16.19
N ASP A 567 -1.10 37.83 15.48
CA ASP A 567 -0.74 38.12 14.09
C ASP A 567 -0.04 39.48 14.00
N VAL A 568 0.90 39.62 13.09
CA VAL A 568 1.49 40.88 12.71
C VAL A 568 1.50 41.04 11.19
N ILE A 569 1.15 42.24 10.71
CA ILE A 569 1.30 42.59 9.30
C ILE A 569 2.63 43.35 9.14
N VAL A 570 3.57 42.72 8.44
CA VAL A 570 4.88 43.34 8.18
C VAL A 570 4.80 44.39 7.08
N LYS A 571 5.84 45.24 6.92
CA LYS A 571 5.86 46.36 5.95
C LYS A 571 5.58 45.95 4.51
N THR A 572 5.80 44.68 4.16
CA THR A 572 5.50 44.11 2.84
C THR A 572 4.04 43.74 2.64
N GLY A 573 3.16 43.96 3.64
CA GLY A 573 1.74 43.57 3.61
C GLY A 573 1.47 42.09 3.95
N VAL A 574 2.49 41.31 4.23
CA VAL A 574 2.34 39.90 4.61
C VAL A 574 1.90 39.78 6.06
N ARG A 575 0.85 38.99 6.31
CA ARG A 575 0.41 38.65 7.66
C ARG A 575 1.22 37.42 8.14
N ILE A 576 1.88 37.53 9.30
CA ILE A 576 2.62 36.48 9.95
C ILE A 576 1.89 36.12 11.24
N HIS A 577 1.51 34.86 11.38
CA HIS A 577 1.05 34.27 12.64
C HIS A 577 2.26 33.90 13.50
N TYR A 578 2.18 34.11 14.83
CA TYR A 578 3.27 33.76 15.72
C TYR A 578 2.77 33.37 17.11
N ALA A 579 3.48 32.42 17.73
CA ALA A 579 3.37 32.09 19.14
C ALA A 579 4.36 32.94 19.95
N TYR A 580 3.99 33.32 21.18
CA TYR A 580 4.89 34.06 22.05
C TYR A 580 4.71 33.72 23.54
N LYS A 581 5.79 33.86 24.31
CA LYS A 581 5.84 33.61 25.75
C LYS A 581 6.86 34.51 26.43
N GLY A 582 6.71 34.71 27.74
CA GLY A 582 7.67 35.39 28.62
C GLY A 582 7.37 36.86 28.90
N ASP A 583 8.22 37.53 29.70
CA ASP A 583 8.02 38.91 30.13
C ASP A 583 8.00 39.89 28.93
N PRO A 584 6.97 40.74 28.82
CA PRO A 584 6.92 41.77 27.78
C PRO A 584 8.15 42.72 27.76
N ALA A 585 8.79 42.92 28.88
CA ALA A 585 10.02 43.71 29.02
C ALA A 585 11.32 42.86 28.88
N GLY A 586 11.18 41.53 28.68
CA GLY A 586 12.30 40.62 28.57
C GLY A 586 13.09 40.75 27.27
N THR A 587 14.30 40.22 27.28
CA THR A 587 15.14 40.18 26.07
C THR A 587 14.43 39.45 24.94
N PRO A 588 14.18 40.08 23.77
CA PRO A 588 13.46 39.44 22.67
C PRO A 588 14.30 38.33 22.01
N VAL A 589 13.71 37.14 21.85
CA VAL A 589 14.27 36.00 21.13
C VAL A 589 13.30 35.60 20.02
N ILE A 590 13.75 35.62 18.79
CA ILE A 590 12.97 35.16 17.64
C ILE A 590 13.47 33.77 17.25
N MET A 591 12.55 32.80 17.17
CA MET A 591 12.83 31.44 16.74
C MET A 591 12.16 31.20 15.40
N LEU A 592 12.94 30.66 14.46
CA LEU A 592 12.50 30.32 13.11
C LEU A 592 12.60 28.81 12.94
N HIS A 593 11.51 28.19 12.52
CA HIS A 593 11.49 26.77 12.18
C HIS A 593 11.95 26.51 10.74
N GLY A 594 12.20 25.26 10.39
CA GLY A 594 12.55 24.86 9.03
C GLY A 594 11.37 24.97 8.05
N TYR A 595 11.67 24.84 6.76
CA TYR A 595 10.68 24.82 5.70
C TYR A 595 9.65 23.68 5.95
N THR A 596 8.36 23.96 5.85
CA THR A 596 7.22 23.05 6.13
C THR A 596 6.87 22.79 7.60
N ASP A 597 7.47 23.50 8.54
CA ASP A 597 7.26 23.33 9.97
C ASP A 597 6.40 24.48 10.56
N SER A 598 6.16 24.49 11.88
CA SER A 598 5.39 25.50 12.58
C SER A 598 6.00 25.86 13.94
N TRP A 599 5.43 26.85 14.64
CA TRP A 599 5.82 27.19 16.02
C TRP A 599 5.86 25.96 16.95
N PHE A 600 5.05 24.94 16.64
CA PHE A 600 4.91 23.74 17.46
C PHE A 600 6.22 22.93 17.57
N SER A 601 7.13 23.05 16.62
CA SER A 601 8.48 22.45 16.67
C SER A 601 9.29 22.87 17.89
N PHE A 602 9.00 24.05 18.44
CA PHE A 602 9.64 24.56 19.63
C PHE A 602 8.84 24.33 20.91
N SER A 603 7.68 23.66 20.86
CA SER A 603 6.81 23.41 22.01
C SER A 603 7.53 22.72 23.19
N ASN A 604 8.50 21.85 22.90
CA ASN A 604 9.31 21.18 23.91
C ASN A 604 10.47 22.04 24.45
N VAL A 605 10.90 23.06 23.71
CA VAL A 605 12.00 23.96 24.11
C VAL A 605 11.47 25.15 24.90
N LEU A 606 10.28 25.66 24.53
CA LEU A 606 9.65 26.80 25.18
C LEU A 606 9.56 26.71 26.71
N PRO A 607 9.19 25.56 27.32
CA PRO A 607 9.15 25.44 28.78
C PRO A 607 10.50 25.54 29.46
N LEU A 608 11.59 25.28 28.74
CA LEU A 608 12.95 25.28 29.24
C LEU A 608 13.61 26.69 29.23
N LEU A 609 12.97 27.63 28.53
CA LEU A 609 13.46 29.00 28.42
C LEU A 609 13.04 29.81 29.66
N ASP A 610 14.00 30.51 30.23
CA ASP A 610 13.80 31.42 31.36
C ASP A 610 12.81 32.54 30.98
N ASN A 611 11.89 32.89 31.87
CA ASN A 611 10.91 33.95 31.70
C ASN A 611 11.53 35.35 31.51
N LYS A 612 12.83 35.54 31.76
CA LYS A 612 13.54 36.77 31.40
C LYS A 612 13.66 37.03 29.89
N TYR A 613 13.34 36.02 29.07
CA TYR A 613 13.26 36.16 27.60
C TYR A 613 11.84 36.38 27.16
N ARG A 614 11.65 37.27 26.20
CA ARG A 614 10.42 37.41 25.44
C ARG A 614 10.56 36.65 24.13
N VAL A 615 10.05 35.41 24.06
CA VAL A 615 10.23 34.51 22.92
C VAL A 615 9.11 34.69 21.94
N TYR A 616 9.44 34.85 20.65
CA TYR A 616 8.52 34.89 19.51
C TYR A 616 8.90 33.76 18.56
N ILE A 617 7.93 32.96 18.16
CA ILE A 617 8.11 31.86 17.20
C ILE A 617 7.19 32.13 16.04
N LEU A 618 7.76 32.40 14.88
CA LEU A 618 7.03 32.79 13.66
C LEU A 618 6.61 31.55 12.90
N ASP A 619 5.34 31.49 12.45
CA ASP A 619 4.90 30.51 11.47
C ASP A 619 5.26 31.04 10.08
N GLN A 620 6.22 30.39 9.43
CA GLN A 620 6.61 30.70 8.06
C GLN A 620 5.65 29.93 7.11
N ARG A 621 5.09 30.62 6.15
CA ARG A 621 4.27 30.03 5.08
C ARG A 621 5.13 29.72 3.85
#